data_2d4fb0e4d079663f0085ee175ccca8ce
#
_entry.id   2d4fb0e4d079663f0085ee175ccca8ce
#
_cell.length_a   1.000
_cell.length_b   1.000
_cell.length_c   1.000
_cell.angle_alpha   90.00
_cell.angle_beta   90.00
_cell.angle_gamma   90.00
#
_symmetry.space_group_name_H-M   'P 1'
#
loop_
_entity.id
_entity.type
_entity.pdbx_description
1 polymer ?
#
loop_
_entity_poly.entity_id
_entity_poly.type
_entity_poly.pdbx_seq_one_letter_code
_entity_poly.pdbx_strand_id
1 'polypeptide(L)'
;MNLHYLEEIDSTNKYAKEHIKELSDKTVVYTYNQTNGRGRLNRKWSNLGEDNIYASIVLKPSGQMQEVYSNLTQYLCVVLAQTFEEYGVIPNIKWPNDIQINSKKISGILAEGVNEGTKLSGLVLGFGINLNTKIEKISQINQPATSLNIETGKNIDKEIFLTKLLDKFCLMSVSYTHLR
;
A
#
# COMPACT_ATOMS: atom_id res chain seq x y z
N MET A 1 10.78 -10.30 -3.06
CA MET A 1 9.72 -9.80 -3.97
C MET A 1 10.33 -9.28 -5.26
N ASN A 2 9.60 -9.34 -6.37
CA ASN A 2 10.04 -8.76 -7.65
C ASN A 2 9.53 -7.32 -7.74
N LEU A 3 10.42 -6.34 -7.93
CA LEU A 3 10.06 -4.93 -8.02
C LEU A 3 9.88 -4.53 -9.49
N HIS A 4 8.76 -3.89 -9.80
CA HIS A 4 8.40 -3.39 -11.11
C HIS A 4 8.09 -1.89 -11.01
N TYR A 5 9.09 -1.07 -11.26
CA TYR A 5 8.97 0.39 -11.22
C TYR A 5 8.36 0.93 -12.51
N LEU A 6 7.44 1.87 -12.39
CA LEU A 6 6.87 2.65 -13.48
C LEU A 6 7.09 4.13 -13.20
N GLU A 7 7.62 4.88 -14.15
CA GLU A 7 7.90 6.31 -13.98
C GLU A 7 6.61 7.09 -13.69
N GLU A 8 5.58 6.83 -14.47
CA GLU A 8 4.23 7.38 -14.27
C GLU A 8 3.19 6.33 -14.64
N ILE A 9 2.09 6.28 -13.91
CA ILE A 9 0.94 5.43 -14.21
C ILE A 9 -0.37 6.05 -13.69
N ASP A 10 -1.49 5.73 -14.30
CA ASP A 10 -2.80 6.15 -13.79
C ASP A 10 -3.12 5.49 -12.43
N SER A 11 -2.94 4.17 -12.32
CA SER A 11 -3.15 3.43 -11.08
C SER A 11 -2.35 2.13 -11.06
N THR A 12 -1.51 1.96 -10.02
CA THR A 12 -0.75 0.71 -9.82
C THR A 12 -1.67 -0.50 -9.65
N ASN A 13 -2.82 -0.34 -8.97
CA ASN A 13 -3.83 -1.40 -8.84
C ASN A 13 -4.44 -1.78 -10.20
N LYS A 14 -4.79 -0.79 -11.02
CA LYS A 14 -5.36 -1.04 -12.33
C LYS A 14 -4.35 -1.79 -13.21
N TYR A 15 -3.13 -1.30 -13.30
CA TYR A 15 -2.05 -1.95 -14.04
C TYR A 15 -1.84 -3.41 -13.58
N ALA A 16 -1.70 -3.61 -12.28
CA ALA A 16 -1.48 -4.94 -11.72
C ALA A 16 -2.63 -5.92 -12.02
N LYS A 17 -3.87 -5.43 -12.03
CA LYS A 17 -5.05 -6.25 -12.39
C LYS A 17 -5.08 -6.59 -13.87
N GLU A 18 -4.80 -5.64 -14.76
CA GLU A 18 -4.77 -5.83 -16.20
C GLU A 18 -3.67 -6.80 -16.64
N HIS A 19 -2.52 -6.79 -15.93
CA HIS A 19 -1.37 -7.64 -16.23
C HIS A 19 -1.22 -8.83 -15.26
N ILE A 20 -2.31 -9.20 -14.55
CA ILE A 20 -2.25 -10.24 -13.51
C ILE A 20 -1.71 -11.58 -14.00
N LYS A 21 -1.93 -11.93 -15.28
CA LYS A 21 -1.47 -13.18 -15.88
C LYS A 21 0.04 -13.19 -16.11
N GLU A 22 0.60 -12.04 -16.45
CA GLU A 22 2.00 -11.83 -16.83
C GLU A 22 2.89 -11.63 -15.60
N LEU A 23 2.38 -10.93 -14.59
CA LEU A 23 3.09 -10.65 -13.36
C LEU A 23 3.20 -11.93 -12.51
N SER A 24 4.38 -12.23 -12.00
CA SER A 24 4.58 -13.35 -11.07
C SER A 24 3.99 -13.06 -9.68
N ASP A 25 3.77 -14.13 -8.90
CA ASP A 25 3.39 -13.99 -7.48
C ASP A 25 4.40 -13.13 -6.72
N LYS A 26 3.92 -12.30 -5.81
CA LYS A 26 4.73 -11.36 -5.02
C LYS A 26 5.50 -10.32 -5.86
N THR A 27 5.00 -9.99 -7.07
CA THR A 27 5.46 -8.80 -7.79
C THR A 27 4.88 -7.55 -7.13
N VAL A 28 5.71 -6.54 -6.96
CA VAL A 28 5.32 -5.21 -6.46
C VAL A 28 5.41 -4.21 -7.61
N VAL A 29 4.28 -3.79 -8.12
CA VAL A 29 4.19 -2.69 -9.08
C VAL A 29 4.17 -1.37 -8.30
N TYR A 30 5.09 -0.46 -8.57
CA TYR A 30 5.14 0.80 -7.84
C TYR A 30 5.54 1.98 -8.71
N THR A 31 5.15 3.15 -8.26
CA THR A 31 5.50 4.45 -8.84
C THR A 31 5.58 5.51 -7.76
N TYR A 32 6.23 6.61 -8.08
CA TYR A 32 6.17 7.85 -7.29
C TYR A 32 5.19 8.87 -7.90
N ASN A 33 4.71 8.63 -9.14
CA ASN A 33 3.76 9.51 -9.84
C ASN A 33 2.52 8.72 -10.30
N GLN A 34 1.46 8.70 -9.47
CA GLN A 34 0.19 8.07 -9.80
C GLN A 34 -0.87 9.12 -10.11
N THR A 35 -1.33 9.20 -11.38
CA THR A 35 -2.17 10.30 -11.86
C THR A 35 -3.66 10.13 -11.59
N ASN A 36 -4.17 8.90 -11.43
CA ASN A 36 -5.59 8.61 -11.19
C ASN A 36 -5.77 7.54 -10.10
N GLY A 37 -5.21 7.81 -8.93
CA GLY A 37 -5.24 6.90 -7.78
C GLY A 37 -6.67 6.56 -7.34
N ARG A 38 -6.87 5.30 -6.92
CA ARG A 38 -8.17 4.76 -6.52
C ARG A 38 -8.18 4.42 -5.03
N GLY A 39 -9.30 4.68 -4.40
CA GLY A 39 -9.63 4.28 -3.04
C GLY A 39 -10.91 3.44 -2.98
N ARG A 40 -11.31 3.01 -1.80
CA ARG A 40 -12.56 2.26 -1.58
C ARG A 40 -13.79 3.10 -1.91
N LEU A 41 -14.90 2.44 -2.29
CA LEU A 41 -16.19 3.09 -2.58
C LEU A 41 -16.08 4.20 -3.64
N ASN A 42 -15.29 3.96 -4.69
CA ASN A 42 -15.04 4.90 -5.80
C ASN A 42 -14.44 6.25 -5.38
N ARG A 43 -13.87 6.35 -4.18
CA ARG A 43 -13.11 7.53 -3.78
C ARG A 43 -11.80 7.60 -4.55
N LYS A 44 -11.30 8.80 -4.76
CA LYS A 44 -9.98 9.01 -5.36
C LYS A 44 -8.90 9.05 -4.27
N TRP A 45 -7.72 8.53 -4.60
CA TRP A 45 -6.51 8.82 -3.87
C TRP A 45 -5.83 10.02 -4.54
N SER A 46 -5.60 11.09 -3.79
CA SER A 46 -5.07 12.33 -4.34
C SER A 46 -3.64 12.16 -4.84
N ASN A 47 -3.37 12.65 -6.05
CA ASN A 47 -2.00 12.80 -6.52
C ASN A 47 -1.41 14.08 -5.89
N LEU A 48 -0.43 13.91 -5.03
CA LEU A 48 0.28 15.00 -4.36
C LEU A 48 1.70 15.20 -4.91
N GLY A 49 1.98 14.61 -6.08
CA GLY A 49 3.29 14.64 -6.74
C GLY A 49 4.18 13.46 -6.35
N GLU A 50 5.44 13.53 -6.76
CA GLU A 50 6.41 12.43 -6.71
C GLU A 50 7.05 12.19 -5.33
N ASP A 51 6.57 12.91 -4.33
CA ASP A 51 7.10 12.86 -2.96
C ASP A 51 6.55 11.67 -2.13
N ASN A 52 5.76 10.80 -2.75
CA ASN A 52 4.99 9.73 -2.12
C ASN A 52 5.27 8.37 -2.74
N ILE A 53 4.76 7.31 -2.11
CA ILE A 53 4.79 5.96 -2.66
C ILE A 53 3.36 5.54 -3.00
N TYR A 54 3.20 5.00 -4.22
CA TYR A 54 2.01 4.29 -4.66
C TYR A 54 2.45 2.90 -5.12
N ALA A 55 1.93 1.87 -4.51
CA ALA A 55 2.36 0.51 -4.82
C ALA A 55 1.23 -0.51 -4.72
N SER A 56 1.38 -1.62 -5.42
CA SER A 56 0.45 -2.73 -5.46
C SER A 56 1.20 -4.04 -5.43
N ILE A 57 0.94 -4.88 -4.43
CA ILE A 57 1.49 -6.23 -4.32
C ILE A 57 0.54 -7.18 -5.03
N VAL A 58 1.04 -7.93 -6.01
CA VAL A 58 0.32 -9.01 -6.70
C VAL A 58 0.48 -10.28 -5.90
N LEU A 59 -0.63 -10.90 -5.53
CA LEU A 59 -0.67 -12.17 -4.81
C LEU A 59 -1.48 -13.18 -5.63
N LYS A 60 -0.87 -14.30 -5.98
CA LYS A 60 -1.53 -15.40 -6.70
C LYS A 60 -1.84 -16.53 -5.73
N PRO A 61 -3.13 -16.87 -5.57
CA PRO A 61 -3.50 -17.93 -4.63
C PRO A 61 -3.01 -19.29 -5.10
N SER A 62 -2.37 -20.03 -4.20
CA SER A 62 -2.11 -21.45 -4.36
C SER A 62 -2.94 -22.24 -3.34
N GLY A 63 -3.86 -23.09 -3.79
CA GLY A 63 -4.63 -24.01 -2.93
C GLY A 63 -5.68 -23.33 -2.03
N GLN A 64 -5.77 -23.75 -0.77
CA GLN A 64 -6.81 -23.34 0.21
C GLN A 64 -6.65 -21.90 0.76
N MET A 65 -5.79 -21.06 0.18
CA MET A 65 -5.49 -19.72 0.71
C MET A 65 -6.59 -18.67 0.47
N GLN A 66 -7.75 -19.01 -0.11
CA GLN A 66 -8.82 -18.04 -0.35
C GLN A 66 -9.37 -17.39 0.95
N GLU A 67 -9.39 -18.15 2.05
CA GLU A 67 -9.86 -17.65 3.35
C GLU A 67 -8.90 -16.64 4.00
N VAL A 68 -7.61 -16.72 3.67
CA VAL A 68 -6.57 -15.82 4.24
C VAL A 68 -6.59 -14.43 3.61
N TYR A 69 -7.12 -14.30 2.39
CA TYR A 69 -7.09 -13.01 1.66
C TYR A 69 -7.93 -11.91 2.30
N SER A 70 -9.00 -12.27 3.02
CA SER A 70 -9.82 -11.28 3.74
C SER A 70 -9.01 -10.49 4.78
N ASN A 71 -7.96 -11.10 5.33
CA ASN A 71 -7.15 -10.54 6.40
C ASN A 71 -5.87 -9.81 5.92
N LEU A 72 -5.56 -9.88 4.61
CA LEU A 72 -4.32 -9.28 4.09
C LEU A 72 -4.31 -7.74 4.16
N THR A 73 -5.48 -7.11 4.10
CA THR A 73 -5.59 -5.67 4.32
C THR A 73 -5.17 -5.31 5.74
N GLN A 74 -5.69 -6.03 6.74
CA GLN A 74 -5.36 -5.81 8.15
C GLN A 74 -3.89 -6.14 8.44
N TYR A 75 -3.40 -7.23 7.83
CA TYR A 75 -2.00 -7.61 7.90
C TYR A 75 -1.08 -6.49 7.38
N LEU A 76 -1.37 -5.93 6.20
CA LEU A 76 -0.59 -4.81 5.67
C LEU A 76 -0.73 -3.54 6.53
N CYS A 77 -1.90 -3.31 7.16
CA CYS A 77 -2.05 -2.22 8.14
C CYS A 77 -1.06 -2.36 9.30
N VAL A 78 -0.92 -3.56 9.86
CA VAL A 78 0.02 -3.82 10.96
C VAL A 78 1.47 -3.62 10.50
N VAL A 79 1.83 -4.16 9.34
CA VAL A 79 3.18 -4.00 8.76
C VAL A 79 3.50 -2.52 8.51
N LEU A 80 2.57 -1.75 7.95
CA LEU A 80 2.72 -0.31 7.74
C LEU A 80 2.89 0.44 9.08
N ALA A 81 2.04 0.13 10.07
CA ALA A 81 2.13 0.75 11.39
C ALA A 81 3.52 0.50 12.01
N GLN A 82 3.98 -0.74 12.06
CA GLN A 82 5.31 -1.09 12.56
C GLN A 82 6.45 -0.43 11.76
N THR A 83 6.27 -0.21 10.46
CA THR A 83 7.26 0.50 9.66
C THR A 83 7.31 1.97 10.02
N PHE A 84 6.16 2.62 10.25
CA PHE A 84 6.11 4.01 10.72
C PHE A 84 6.72 4.19 12.11
N GLU A 85 6.52 3.24 13.03
CA GLU A 85 7.12 3.24 14.37
C GLU A 85 8.65 3.34 14.34
N GLU A 86 9.31 2.72 13.35
CA GLU A 86 10.76 2.84 13.17
C GLU A 86 11.24 4.26 12.87
N TYR A 87 10.35 5.13 12.42
CA TYR A 87 10.64 6.54 12.19
C TYR A 87 10.27 7.43 13.40
N GLY A 88 9.91 6.83 14.54
CA GLY A 88 9.67 7.53 15.81
C GLY A 88 8.30 8.18 15.91
N VAL A 89 7.32 7.77 15.08
CA VAL A 89 5.93 8.23 15.17
C VAL A 89 5.04 7.14 15.78
N ILE A 90 3.90 7.54 16.31
CA ILE A 90 2.91 6.62 16.89
C ILE A 90 1.72 6.50 15.94
N PRO A 91 1.68 5.46 15.10
CA PRO A 91 0.58 5.24 14.16
C PRO A 91 -0.65 4.65 14.87
N ASN A 92 -1.81 4.94 14.32
CA ASN A 92 -3.08 4.37 14.71
C ASN A 92 -3.76 3.73 13.50
N ILE A 93 -4.22 2.49 13.63
CA ILE A 93 -4.95 1.80 12.57
C ILE A 93 -6.42 2.21 12.66
N LYS A 94 -6.88 3.01 11.69
CA LYS A 94 -8.31 3.28 11.51
C LYS A 94 -8.90 2.18 10.64
N TRP A 95 -9.53 1.25 11.32
CA TRP A 95 -10.15 0.10 10.68
C TRP A 95 -11.11 0.50 9.55
N PRO A 96 -11.17 -0.23 8.43
CA PRO A 96 -10.43 -1.47 8.20
C PRO A 96 -9.13 -1.31 7.38
N ASN A 97 -8.75 -0.10 6.91
CA ASN A 97 -7.76 0.03 5.83
C ASN A 97 -6.95 1.33 5.82
N ASP A 98 -7.03 2.15 6.84
CA ASP A 98 -6.32 3.42 6.90
C ASP A 98 -5.32 3.45 8.06
N ILE A 99 -4.16 4.07 7.85
CA ILE A 99 -3.22 4.41 8.90
C ILE A 99 -3.29 5.90 9.17
N GLN A 100 -3.31 6.27 10.44
CA GLN A 100 -3.35 7.65 10.90
C GLN A 100 -2.22 7.92 11.88
N ILE A 101 -1.75 9.16 11.91
CA ILE A 101 -0.91 9.74 12.96
C ILE A 101 -1.62 11.00 13.43
N ASN A 102 -1.79 11.17 14.75
CA ASN A 102 -2.52 12.29 15.33
C ASN A 102 -3.91 12.52 14.70
N SER A 103 -4.65 11.43 14.45
CA SER A 103 -5.97 11.42 13.79
C SER A 103 -5.98 11.91 12.33
N LYS A 104 -4.81 12.11 11.71
CA LYS A 104 -4.65 12.50 10.30
C LYS A 104 -4.19 11.30 9.47
N LYS A 105 -4.81 11.10 8.32
CA LYS A 105 -4.49 9.97 7.43
C LYS A 105 -3.11 10.14 6.80
N ILE A 106 -2.26 9.12 6.93
CA ILE A 106 -0.94 9.04 6.31
C ILE A 106 -0.86 7.98 5.22
N SER A 107 -1.63 6.90 5.36
CA SER A 107 -1.66 5.79 4.40
C SER A 107 -3.07 5.22 4.27
N GLY A 108 -3.34 4.59 3.13
CA GLY A 108 -4.57 3.85 2.87
C GLY A 108 -4.31 2.64 1.99
N ILE A 109 -5.08 1.58 2.21
CA ILE A 109 -4.95 0.30 1.53
C ILE A 109 -6.21 0.00 0.74
N LEU A 110 -6.05 -0.55 -0.46
CA LEU A 110 -7.11 -1.00 -1.34
C LEU A 110 -6.82 -2.41 -1.86
N ALA A 111 -7.51 -3.41 -1.34
CA ALA A 111 -7.44 -4.78 -1.85
C ALA A 111 -8.51 -5.00 -2.92
N GLU A 112 -8.11 -5.55 -4.06
CA GLU A 112 -8.99 -5.87 -5.19
C GLU A 112 -8.72 -7.29 -5.69
N GLY A 113 -9.77 -8.15 -5.69
CA GLY A 113 -9.71 -9.48 -6.28
C GLY A 113 -9.81 -9.43 -7.80
N VAL A 114 -9.10 -10.34 -8.48
CA VAL A 114 -9.23 -10.59 -9.91
C VAL A 114 -9.79 -11.99 -10.08
N ASN A 115 -10.97 -12.09 -10.69
CA ASN A 115 -11.64 -13.36 -10.93
C ASN A 115 -11.57 -13.76 -12.40
N GLU A 116 -11.44 -15.05 -12.64
CA GLU A 116 -11.57 -15.67 -13.94
C GLU A 116 -12.77 -16.64 -13.87
N GLY A 117 -13.90 -16.19 -14.39
CA GLY A 117 -15.18 -16.85 -14.11
C GLY A 117 -15.53 -16.79 -12.62
N THR A 118 -15.74 -17.94 -12.01
CA THR A 118 -16.04 -18.07 -10.57
C THR A 118 -14.80 -18.24 -9.68
N LYS A 119 -13.61 -18.40 -10.29
CA LYS A 119 -12.36 -18.66 -9.58
C LYS A 119 -11.58 -17.36 -9.37
N LEU A 120 -11.09 -17.14 -8.14
CA LEU A 120 -10.15 -16.07 -7.85
C LEU A 120 -8.79 -16.40 -8.48
N SER A 121 -8.35 -15.61 -9.46
CA SER A 121 -7.06 -15.77 -10.15
C SER A 121 -5.93 -14.98 -9.50
N GLY A 122 -6.26 -13.95 -8.74
CA GLY A 122 -5.28 -13.14 -8.01
C GLY A 122 -5.91 -12.10 -7.11
N LEU A 123 -5.10 -11.58 -6.20
CA LEU A 123 -5.41 -10.43 -5.37
C LEU A 123 -4.37 -9.34 -5.62
N VAL A 124 -4.82 -8.12 -5.77
CA VAL A 124 -3.97 -6.93 -5.85
C VAL A 124 -4.17 -6.14 -4.56
N LEU A 125 -3.10 -6.04 -3.78
CA LEU A 125 -3.09 -5.34 -2.50
C LEU A 125 -2.38 -4.00 -2.69
N GLY A 126 -3.15 -2.95 -3.02
CA GLY A 126 -2.65 -1.61 -3.26
C GLY A 126 -2.54 -0.79 -1.99
N PHE A 127 -1.55 0.09 -1.96
CA PHE A 127 -1.40 1.06 -0.89
C PHE A 127 -0.79 2.38 -1.38
N GLY A 128 -1.21 3.47 -0.75
CA GLY A 128 -0.64 4.80 -0.93
C GLY A 128 -0.08 5.31 0.38
N ILE A 129 1.09 5.94 0.35
CA ILE A 129 1.78 6.45 1.54
C ILE A 129 2.21 7.90 1.28
N ASN A 130 1.79 8.82 2.14
CA ASN A 130 2.27 10.18 2.13
C ASN A 130 3.60 10.26 2.89
N LEU A 131 4.72 10.38 2.18
CA LEU A 131 6.05 10.43 2.80
C LEU A 131 6.58 11.85 2.95
N ASN A 132 6.85 12.53 1.84
CA ASN A 132 7.51 13.84 1.86
C ASN A 132 6.62 14.99 1.38
N THR A 133 5.32 14.74 1.24
CA THR A 133 4.38 15.78 0.84
C THR A 133 4.35 16.92 1.86
N LYS A 134 4.58 18.15 1.40
CA LYS A 134 4.57 19.35 2.21
C LYS A 134 3.15 19.76 2.64
N ILE A 135 3.07 20.54 3.71
CA ILE A 135 1.79 20.95 4.31
C ILE A 135 0.88 21.70 3.32
N GLU A 136 1.47 22.48 2.39
CA GLU A 136 0.71 23.25 1.41
C GLU A 136 -0.07 22.36 0.43
N LYS A 137 0.46 21.17 0.09
CA LYS A 137 -0.22 20.18 -0.74
C LYS A 137 -1.20 19.35 0.09
N ILE A 138 -0.83 18.94 1.31
CA ILE A 138 -1.68 18.16 2.22
C ILE A 138 -2.96 18.95 2.56
N SER A 139 -2.87 20.26 2.76
CA SER A 139 -4.03 21.11 3.09
C SER A 139 -5.09 21.21 1.98
N GLN A 140 -4.77 20.79 0.76
CA GLN A 140 -5.72 20.74 -0.36
C GLN A 140 -6.61 19.48 -0.34
N ILE A 141 -6.31 18.52 0.55
CA ILE A 141 -7.13 17.31 0.69
C ILE A 141 -8.35 17.60 1.56
N ASN A 142 -9.54 17.26 1.09
CA ASN A 142 -10.82 17.46 1.82
C ASN A 142 -11.03 16.47 2.97
N GLN A 143 -9.96 16.06 3.66
CA GLN A 143 -10.01 15.25 4.87
C GLN A 143 -8.73 15.46 5.68
N PRO A 144 -8.75 15.25 7.00
CA PRO A 144 -7.53 15.31 7.81
C PRO A 144 -6.48 14.33 7.28
N ALA A 145 -5.37 14.86 6.78
CA ALA A 145 -4.24 14.10 6.23
C ALA A 145 -2.90 14.66 6.73
N THR A 146 -1.87 13.83 6.67
CA THR A 146 -0.49 14.19 7.02
C THR A 146 0.50 13.40 6.15
N SER A 147 1.80 13.70 6.30
CA SER A 147 2.91 12.95 5.72
C SER A 147 3.96 12.66 6.79
N LEU A 148 4.82 11.66 6.54
CA LEU A 148 5.86 11.29 7.49
C LEU A 148 6.89 12.44 7.70
N ASN A 149 7.17 13.19 6.64
CA ASN A 149 8.00 14.39 6.74
C ASN A 149 7.41 15.45 7.69
N ILE A 150 6.10 15.71 7.64
CA ILE A 150 5.42 16.65 8.53
C ILE A 150 5.52 16.18 9.99
N GLU A 151 5.30 14.90 10.25
CA GLU A 151 5.27 14.35 11.60
C GLU A 151 6.67 14.19 12.23
N THR A 152 7.72 14.00 11.40
CA THR A 152 9.10 13.79 11.88
C THR A 152 10.01 15.00 11.72
N GLY A 153 9.65 15.95 10.86
CA GLY A 153 10.51 17.05 10.44
C GLY A 153 11.69 16.63 9.55
N LYS A 154 11.70 15.38 9.04
CA LYS A 154 12.81 14.81 8.26
C LYS A 154 12.37 14.49 6.84
N ASN A 155 13.31 14.60 5.88
CA ASN A 155 13.10 14.03 4.54
C ASN A 155 13.32 12.52 4.60
N ILE A 156 12.39 11.76 4.01
CA ILE A 156 12.40 10.29 4.07
C ILE A 156 12.84 9.74 2.72
N ASP A 157 13.83 8.87 2.73
CA ASP A 157 14.23 8.12 1.55
C ASP A 157 13.12 7.11 1.19
N LYS A 158 12.52 7.28 0.01
CA LYS A 158 11.37 6.49 -0.46
C LYS A 158 11.75 5.04 -0.73
N GLU A 159 12.93 4.79 -1.28
CA GLU A 159 13.41 3.45 -1.61
C GLU A 159 13.75 2.66 -0.35
N ILE A 160 14.42 3.30 0.60
CA ILE A 160 14.71 2.69 1.92
C ILE A 160 13.40 2.38 2.65
N PHE A 161 12.43 3.32 2.65
CA PHE A 161 11.14 3.09 3.28
C PHE A 161 10.40 1.90 2.65
N LEU A 162 10.31 1.88 1.31
CA LEU A 162 9.62 0.80 0.58
C LEU A 162 10.30 -0.55 0.83
N THR A 163 11.63 -0.61 0.79
CA THR A 163 12.39 -1.84 1.06
C THR A 163 12.10 -2.38 2.45
N LYS A 164 12.20 -1.55 3.49
CA LYS A 164 11.89 -1.94 4.87
C LYS A 164 10.46 -2.48 5.03
N LEU A 165 9.50 -1.80 4.41
CA LEU A 165 8.09 -2.22 4.43
C LEU A 165 7.92 -3.61 3.80
N LEU A 166 8.50 -3.83 2.63
CA LEU A 166 8.38 -5.07 1.89
C LEU A 166 9.11 -6.24 2.56
N ASP A 167 10.28 -6.01 3.14
CA ASP A 167 11.01 -7.01 3.91
C ASP A 167 10.19 -7.45 5.13
N LYS A 168 9.61 -6.49 5.86
CA LYS A 168 8.74 -6.76 7.00
C LYS A 168 7.49 -7.53 6.57
N PHE A 169 6.87 -7.15 5.46
CA PHE A 169 5.74 -7.87 4.89
C PHE A 169 6.09 -9.33 4.54
N CYS A 170 7.26 -9.59 3.98
CA CYS A 170 7.72 -10.95 3.68
C CYS A 170 7.97 -11.78 4.93
N LEU A 171 8.71 -11.24 5.91
CA LEU A 171 9.08 -11.95 7.13
C LEU A 171 7.85 -12.40 7.94
N MET A 172 6.89 -11.50 8.12
CA MET A 172 5.66 -11.82 8.84
C MET A 172 4.76 -12.78 8.06
N SER A 173 4.77 -12.76 6.72
CA SER A 173 3.96 -13.70 5.90
C SER A 173 4.42 -15.15 6.07
N VAL A 174 5.71 -15.38 6.28
CA VAL A 174 6.26 -16.73 6.56
C VAL A 174 5.77 -17.24 7.91
N SER A 175 5.75 -16.39 8.95
CA SER A 175 5.24 -16.77 10.28
C SER A 175 3.74 -17.11 10.25
N TYR A 176 2.94 -16.41 9.43
CA TYR A 176 1.51 -16.65 9.33
C TYR A 176 1.16 -17.98 8.65
N THR A 177 2.03 -18.49 7.76
CA THR A 177 1.84 -19.79 7.08
C THR A 177 2.32 -20.98 7.92
N HIS A 178 3.12 -20.76 8.97
CA HIS A 178 3.65 -21.80 9.85
C HIS A 178 2.90 -21.97 11.18
N LEU A 179 1.86 -21.16 11.43
CA LEU A 179 1.01 -21.25 12.65
C LEU A 179 -0.22 -22.18 12.44
N ARG A 180 -0.05 -23.26 11.65
CA ARG A 180 -1.03 -24.35 11.55
C ARG A 180 -0.42 -25.66 12.00
#